data_9ef01a43f622af3f06f574d19278055f
#
_entry.id   9ef01a43f622af3f06f574d19278055f
#
_cell.length_a   1.000
_cell.length_b   1.000
_cell.length_c   1.000
_cell.angle_alpha   90.00
_cell.angle_beta   90.00
_cell.angle_gamma   90.00
#
_symmetry.space_group_name_H-M   'P 1'
#
loop_
_entity.id
_entity.type
_entity.pdbx_description
1 polymer ?
#
loop_
_entity_poly.entity_id
_entity_poly.type
_entity_poly.pdbx_seq_one_letter_code
_entity_poly.pdbx_strand_id
1 'polypeptide(L)'
;MASDLESLVQALTEGERERSLEIVHELLSGGTRPLDIVAGGVEQAMAALDKKCTAEQFNLLEIMLAGRAVMAVIRRLFPEETALPDPRATAVVAVLEGDIHDIGKAIVKILLTGSRFRVVDCGKDASMAAVVAAAAQSGAAAVCVSGLVSSVIPQVRALKPALASAGLAHVRVLAGGAVLKQCTASALNVDYVGQTAFDAIAYLNSIAEARRGLP
;
A
#
# COMPACT_ATOMS: atom_id res chain seq x y z
N MET A 1 -13.45 15.98 15.34
CA MET A 1 -12.42 15.52 14.39
C MET A 1 -11.43 14.54 15.01
N ALA A 2 -10.62 14.88 16.03
CA ALA A 2 -9.69 13.90 16.64
C ALA A 2 -10.43 12.72 17.28
N SER A 3 -11.49 12.98 18.07
CA SER A 3 -12.31 11.93 18.70
C SER A 3 -12.99 10.99 17.71
N ASP A 4 -13.37 11.47 16.54
CA ASP A 4 -14.09 10.69 15.53
C ASP A 4 -13.13 9.77 14.76
N LEU A 5 -11.89 10.22 14.51
CA LEU A 5 -10.83 9.38 13.95
C LEU A 5 -10.37 8.31 14.94
N GLU A 6 -10.28 8.63 16.25
CA GLU A 6 -10.02 7.63 17.30
C GLU A 6 -11.13 6.58 17.38
N SER A 7 -12.40 7.01 17.29
CA SER A 7 -13.55 6.11 17.21
C SER A 7 -13.50 5.21 15.97
N LEU A 8 -13.05 5.74 14.82
CA LEU A 8 -12.86 4.96 13.61
C LEU A 8 -11.75 3.91 13.79
N VAL A 9 -10.62 4.29 14.39
CA VAL A 9 -9.52 3.36 14.69
C VAL A 9 -10.02 2.20 15.56
N GLN A 10 -10.79 2.51 16.60
CA GLN A 10 -11.37 1.50 17.48
C GLN A 10 -12.32 0.57 16.71
N ALA A 11 -13.32 1.12 16.01
CA ALA A 11 -14.30 0.33 15.25
C ALA A 11 -13.63 -0.57 14.19
N LEU A 12 -12.61 -0.07 13.48
CA LEU A 12 -11.84 -0.85 12.53
C LEU A 12 -11.06 -1.99 13.21
N THR A 13 -10.43 -1.71 14.36
CA THR A 13 -9.62 -2.69 15.08
C THR A 13 -10.49 -3.79 15.70
N GLU A 14 -11.72 -3.48 16.09
CA GLU A 14 -12.72 -4.41 16.59
C GLU A 14 -13.48 -5.15 15.48
N GLY A 15 -13.27 -4.74 14.21
CA GLY A 15 -13.92 -5.36 13.05
C GLY A 15 -15.39 -4.97 12.87
N GLU A 16 -15.81 -3.88 13.47
CA GLU A 16 -17.17 -3.34 13.42
C GLU A 16 -17.43 -2.60 12.10
N ARG A 17 -17.68 -3.37 11.03
CA ARG A 17 -17.79 -2.87 9.67
C ARG A 17 -18.85 -1.77 9.51
N GLU A 18 -20.05 -2.00 10.01
CA GLU A 18 -21.18 -1.07 9.85
C GLU A 18 -20.89 0.23 10.61
N ARG A 19 -20.39 0.13 11.84
CA ARG A 19 -20.02 1.29 12.66
C ARG A 19 -18.89 2.09 12.01
N SER A 20 -17.89 1.42 11.44
CA SER A 20 -16.80 2.08 10.70
C SER A 20 -17.32 2.87 9.50
N LEU A 21 -18.29 2.34 8.74
CA LEU A 21 -18.90 3.02 7.61
C LEU A 21 -19.76 4.22 8.03
N GLU A 22 -20.48 4.14 9.15
CA GLU A 22 -21.23 5.26 9.72
C GLU A 22 -20.29 6.42 10.08
N ILE A 23 -19.22 6.13 10.85
CA ILE A 23 -18.22 7.13 11.22
C ILE A 23 -17.58 7.79 9.99
N VAL A 24 -17.23 6.99 9.00
CA VAL A 24 -16.67 7.52 7.72
C VAL A 24 -17.68 8.43 7.02
N HIS A 25 -18.97 8.09 7.02
CA HIS A 25 -20.01 8.94 6.44
C HIS A 25 -20.10 10.28 7.19
N GLU A 26 -20.08 10.27 8.52
CA GLU A 26 -20.10 11.47 9.36
C GLU A 26 -18.85 12.35 9.08
N LEU A 27 -17.65 11.76 9.05
CA LEU A 27 -16.40 12.45 8.74
C LEU A 27 -16.43 13.12 7.37
N LEU A 28 -16.89 12.41 6.33
CA LEU A 28 -17.02 12.95 4.97
C LEU A 28 -18.04 14.09 4.92
N SER A 29 -19.18 13.93 5.60
CA SER A 29 -20.24 14.95 5.68
C SER A 29 -19.75 16.21 6.44
N GLY A 30 -18.86 16.03 7.41
CA GLY A 30 -18.17 17.11 8.12
C GLY A 30 -17.01 17.74 7.35
N GLY A 31 -16.78 17.35 6.09
CA GLY A 31 -15.75 17.92 5.23
C GLY A 31 -14.35 17.37 5.41
N THR A 32 -14.17 16.27 6.17
CA THR A 32 -12.87 15.61 6.29
C THR A 32 -12.50 14.96 4.96
N ARG A 33 -11.28 15.23 4.48
CA ARG A 33 -10.83 14.66 3.19
C ARG A 33 -10.61 13.16 3.31
N PRO A 34 -10.93 12.37 2.26
CA PRO A 34 -10.69 10.92 2.25
C PRO A 34 -9.26 10.51 2.64
N LEU A 35 -8.25 11.24 2.18
CA LEU A 35 -6.85 10.96 2.52
C LEU A 35 -6.52 11.19 3.99
N ASP A 36 -7.16 12.16 4.65
CA ASP A 36 -6.97 12.41 6.09
C ASP A 36 -7.62 11.29 6.92
N ILE A 37 -8.74 10.73 6.44
CA ILE A 37 -9.37 9.55 7.04
C ILE A 37 -8.47 8.31 6.90
N VAL A 38 -7.80 8.14 5.74
CA VAL A 38 -6.82 7.05 5.56
C VAL A 38 -5.66 7.22 6.54
N ALA A 39 -5.06 8.40 6.62
CA ALA A 39 -3.90 8.66 7.48
C ALA A 39 -4.22 8.55 8.97
N GLY A 40 -5.30 9.18 9.42
CA GLY A 40 -5.67 9.25 10.83
C GLY A 40 -6.51 8.08 11.34
N GLY A 41 -7.17 7.34 10.45
CA GLY A 41 -8.05 6.22 10.79
C GLY A 41 -7.47 4.88 10.33
N VAL A 42 -7.40 4.66 9.02
CA VAL A 42 -7.06 3.33 8.47
C VAL A 42 -5.64 2.92 8.79
N GLU A 43 -4.63 3.77 8.58
CA GLU A 43 -3.24 3.43 8.88
C GLU A 43 -2.99 3.25 10.36
N GLN A 44 -3.65 4.03 11.22
CA GLN A 44 -3.57 3.87 12.67
C GLN A 44 -4.18 2.54 13.13
N ALA A 45 -5.33 2.15 12.56
CA ALA A 45 -5.94 0.85 12.83
C ALA A 45 -5.04 -0.30 12.38
N MET A 46 -4.42 -0.19 11.18
CA MET A 46 -3.46 -1.20 10.69
C MET A 46 -2.23 -1.31 11.60
N ALA A 47 -1.70 -0.20 12.10
CA ALA A 47 -0.59 -0.19 13.05
C ALA A 47 -0.97 -0.82 14.41
N ALA A 48 -2.21 -0.61 14.87
CA ALA A 48 -2.72 -1.22 16.09
C ALA A 48 -2.90 -2.75 15.92
N LEU A 49 -3.42 -3.20 14.78
CA LEU A 49 -3.56 -4.62 14.45
C LEU A 49 -2.20 -5.32 14.35
N ASP A 50 -1.21 -4.68 13.74
CA ASP A 50 0.15 -5.20 13.65
C ASP A 50 0.77 -5.45 15.03
N LYS A 51 0.57 -4.50 15.97
CA LYS A 51 0.97 -4.67 17.37
C LYS A 51 0.24 -5.83 18.07
N LYS A 52 -1.06 -6.01 17.80
CA LYS A 52 -1.83 -7.15 18.34
C LYS A 52 -1.32 -8.48 17.78
N CYS A 53 -0.93 -8.55 16.52
CA CYS A 53 -0.39 -9.76 15.90
C CYS A 53 0.97 -10.18 16.48
N THR A 54 1.76 -9.22 16.96
CA THR A 54 3.09 -9.48 17.55
C THR A 54 3.05 -9.75 19.05
N ALA A 55 2.02 -9.30 19.74
CA ALA A 55 1.75 -9.68 21.13
C ALA A 55 0.99 -11.01 21.14
N GLU A 56 1.27 -11.92 22.08
CA GLU A 56 0.70 -13.29 22.19
C GLU A 56 -0.85 -13.39 22.24
N GLN A 57 -1.57 -12.35 21.82
CA GLN A 57 -3.03 -12.22 21.79
C GLN A 57 -3.60 -12.33 20.37
N PHE A 58 -3.01 -13.22 19.56
CA PHE A 58 -3.45 -13.43 18.19
C PHE A 58 -4.84 -14.09 18.12
N ASN A 59 -5.84 -13.35 17.67
CA ASN A 59 -7.15 -13.89 17.32
C ASN A 59 -7.38 -13.73 15.81
N LEU A 60 -7.28 -14.83 15.07
CA LEU A 60 -7.41 -14.83 13.61
C LEU A 60 -8.76 -14.27 13.15
N LEU A 61 -9.86 -14.59 13.85
CA LEU A 61 -11.19 -14.10 13.49
C LEU A 61 -11.29 -12.57 13.62
N GLU A 62 -10.77 -11.99 14.70
CA GLU A 62 -10.75 -10.54 14.90
C GLU A 62 -9.98 -9.85 13.78
N ILE A 63 -8.81 -10.38 13.42
CA ILE A 63 -7.98 -9.82 12.33
C ILE A 63 -8.71 -9.91 10.98
N MET A 64 -9.40 -11.02 10.70
CA MET A 64 -10.19 -11.17 9.47
C MET A 64 -11.36 -10.19 9.43
N LEU A 65 -12.06 -9.99 10.55
CA LEU A 65 -13.16 -9.01 10.64
C LEU A 65 -12.65 -7.59 10.48
N ALA A 66 -11.56 -7.24 11.15
CA ALA A 66 -10.91 -5.94 11.01
C ALA A 66 -10.47 -5.68 9.56
N GLY A 67 -9.82 -6.65 8.90
CA GLY A 67 -9.44 -6.55 7.49
C GLY A 67 -10.64 -6.31 6.56
N ARG A 68 -11.78 -6.98 6.82
CA ARG A 68 -13.03 -6.74 6.07
C ARG A 68 -13.60 -5.34 6.30
N ALA A 69 -13.56 -4.84 7.53
CA ALA A 69 -14.00 -3.48 7.86
C ALA A 69 -13.11 -2.43 7.17
N VAL A 70 -11.80 -2.59 7.24
CA VAL A 70 -10.83 -1.73 6.54
C VAL A 70 -11.10 -1.70 5.03
N MET A 71 -11.26 -2.85 4.39
CA MET A 71 -11.54 -2.90 2.94
C MET A 71 -12.89 -2.28 2.57
N ALA A 72 -13.90 -2.36 3.44
CA ALA A 72 -15.18 -1.70 3.21
C ALA A 72 -15.04 -0.17 3.28
N VAL A 73 -14.30 0.34 4.25
CA VAL A 73 -13.99 1.77 4.38
C VAL A 73 -13.20 2.28 3.17
N ILE A 74 -12.17 1.56 2.73
CA ILE A 74 -11.38 1.92 1.55
C ILE A 74 -12.27 2.03 0.31
N ARG A 75 -13.16 1.06 0.06
CA ARG A 75 -14.10 1.11 -1.08
C ARG A 75 -15.10 2.25 -0.96
N ARG A 76 -15.51 2.62 0.25
CA ARG A 76 -16.41 3.75 0.48
C ARG A 76 -15.74 5.10 0.22
N LEU A 77 -14.46 5.23 0.59
CA LEU A 77 -13.67 6.44 0.36
C LEU A 77 -13.30 6.64 -1.11
N PHE A 78 -13.08 5.53 -1.84
CA PHE A 78 -12.59 5.53 -3.23
C PHE A 78 -13.39 4.54 -4.09
N PRO A 79 -14.63 4.87 -4.46
CA PRO A 79 -15.55 3.93 -5.14
C PRO A 79 -15.14 3.59 -6.58
N GLU A 80 -14.40 4.47 -7.27
CA GLU A 80 -13.99 4.27 -8.67
C GLU A 80 -12.54 4.71 -8.92
N GLU A 81 -11.86 3.96 -9.81
CA GLU A 81 -10.55 4.34 -10.33
C GLU A 81 -10.73 5.37 -11.46
N THR A 82 -10.63 6.65 -11.14
CA THR A 82 -10.66 7.69 -12.16
C THR A 82 -9.33 7.70 -12.91
N ALA A 83 -9.36 7.48 -14.24
CA ALA A 83 -8.18 7.65 -15.09
C ALA A 83 -7.72 9.11 -15.04
N LEU A 84 -6.47 9.34 -14.66
CA LEU A 84 -5.91 10.68 -14.56
C LEU A 84 -5.45 11.17 -15.93
N PRO A 85 -5.80 12.39 -16.35
CA PRO A 85 -5.52 12.88 -17.69
C PRO A 85 -4.02 13.17 -17.97
N ASP A 86 -3.17 13.25 -16.97
CA ASP A 86 -1.72 13.48 -17.13
C ASP A 86 -0.96 12.93 -15.92
N PRO A 87 -0.62 11.65 -15.91
CA PRO A 87 0.07 11.03 -14.79
C PRO A 87 1.53 11.49 -14.70
N ARG A 88 2.02 11.69 -13.48
CA ARG A 88 3.43 12.06 -13.21
C ARG A 88 4.41 10.96 -13.64
N ALA A 89 4.04 9.73 -13.42
CA ALA A 89 4.76 8.52 -13.81
C ALA A 89 3.84 7.29 -13.64
N THR A 90 4.28 6.13 -14.10
CA THR A 90 3.60 4.85 -13.87
C THR A 90 4.29 4.10 -12.74
N ALA A 91 3.50 3.54 -11.81
CA ALA A 91 3.95 2.62 -10.78
C ALA A 91 3.19 1.29 -10.88
N VAL A 92 3.90 0.18 -10.74
CA VAL A 92 3.31 -1.15 -10.57
C VAL A 92 3.15 -1.42 -9.08
N VAL A 93 2.02 -1.97 -8.66
CA VAL A 93 1.80 -2.44 -7.28
C VAL A 93 1.50 -3.93 -7.28
N ALA A 94 2.08 -4.67 -6.34
CA ALA A 94 1.90 -6.12 -6.26
C ALA A 94 2.02 -6.63 -4.82
N VAL A 95 1.38 -7.77 -4.57
CA VAL A 95 1.72 -8.71 -3.50
C VAL A 95 2.26 -9.96 -4.18
N LEU A 96 3.49 -10.37 -3.83
CA LEU A 96 4.17 -11.45 -4.53
C LEU A 96 3.60 -12.83 -4.15
N GLU A 97 3.91 -13.80 -4.98
CA GLU A 97 3.44 -15.18 -4.87
C GLU A 97 3.66 -15.78 -3.48
N GLY A 98 2.62 -16.45 -2.95
CA GLY A 98 2.58 -17.01 -1.60
C GLY A 98 2.07 -16.03 -0.53
N ASP A 99 1.72 -14.79 -0.89
CA ASP A 99 1.05 -13.85 0.01
C ASP A 99 -0.28 -13.34 -0.61
N ILE A 100 -1.34 -13.40 0.19
CA ILE A 100 -2.70 -12.99 -0.23
C ILE A 100 -3.20 -11.72 0.48
N HIS A 101 -2.35 -11.10 1.30
CA HIS A 101 -2.71 -9.95 2.13
C HIS A 101 -2.54 -8.64 1.35
N ASP A 102 -3.60 -8.15 0.75
CA ASP A 102 -3.59 -7.05 -0.22
C ASP A 102 -4.02 -5.68 0.33
N ILE A 103 -4.36 -5.56 1.62
CA ILE A 103 -4.81 -4.28 2.21
C ILE A 103 -3.71 -3.20 2.08
N GLY A 104 -2.47 -3.51 2.46
CA GLY A 104 -1.36 -2.56 2.34
C GLY A 104 -1.15 -2.10 0.89
N LYS A 105 -1.21 -3.04 -0.07
CA LYS A 105 -1.14 -2.72 -1.50
C LYS A 105 -2.29 -1.82 -1.95
N ALA A 106 -3.53 -2.10 -1.49
CA ALA A 106 -4.70 -1.30 -1.84
C ALA A 106 -4.56 0.16 -1.35
N ILE A 107 -4.04 0.36 -0.13
CA ILE A 107 -3.77 1.70 0.40
C ILE A 107 -2.72 2.42 -0.46
N VAL A 108 -1.59 1.77 -0.77
CA VAL A 108 -0.54 2.35 -1.62
C VAL A 108 -1.09 2.73 -3.01
N LYS A 109 -1.89 1.85 -3.63
CA LYS A 109 -2.55 2.11 -4.91
C LYS A 109 -3.39 3.40 -4.87
N ILE A 110 -4.23 3.56 -3.86
CA ILE A 110 -5.10 4.73 -3.69
C ILE A 110 -4.27 6.01 -3.52
N LEU A 111 -3.28 5.98 -2.64
CA LEU A 111 -2.43 7.13 -2.38
C LEU A 111 -1.62 7.53 -3.62
N LEU A 112 -1.09 6.56 -4.37
CA LEU A 112 -0.39 6.81 -5.64
C LEU A 112 -1.33 7.45 -6.67
N THR A 113 -2.55 6.91 -6.81
CA THR A 113 -3.56 7.47 -7.71
C THR A 113 -3.92 8.90 -7.31
N GLY A 114 -4.17 9.16 -6.02
CA GLY A 114 -4.42 10.50 -5.48
C GLY A 114 -3.23 11.47 -5.68
N SER A 115 -2.01 10.95 -5.76
CA SER A 115 -0.78 11.70 -6.03
C SER A 115 -0.45 11.81 -7.54
N ARG A 116 -1.42 11.48 -8.41
CA ARG A 116 -1.30 11.57 -9.88
C ARG A 116 -0.30 10.59 -10.49
N PHE A 117 -0.12 9.42 -9.91
CA PHE A 117 0.57 8.30 -10.56
C PHE A 117 -0.46 7.43 -11.32
N ARG A 118 -0.07 6.96 -12.51
CA ARG A 118 -0.77 5.85 -13.14
C ARG A 118 -0.38 4.57 -12.42
N VAL A 119 -1.34 3.81 -11.91
CA VAL A 119 -1.07 2.58 -11.17
C VAL A 119 -1.50 1.36 -11.97
N VAL A 120 -0.58 0.41 -12.11
CA VAL A 120 -0.84 -0.92 -12.67
C VAL A 120 -0.84 -1.91 -11.52
N ASP A 121 -1.98 -2.50 -11.22
CA ASP A 121 -2.17 -3.42 -10.10
C ASP A 121 -2.06 -4.87 -10.58
N CYS A 122 -0.99 -5.56 -10.17
CA CYS A 122 -0.78 -6.98 -10.48
C CYS A 122 -1.57 -7.93 -9.55
N GLY A 123 -2.36 -7.38 -8.63
CA GLY A 123 -3.11 -8.20 -7.68
C GLY A 123 -2.28 -8.72 -6.52
N LYS A 124 -2.75 -9.82 -5.96
CA LYS A 124 -2.11 -10.60 -4.91
C LYS A 124 -1.69 -11.97 -5.47
N ASP A 125 -0.77 -12.64 -4.79
CA ASP A 125 -0.21 -13.93 -5.26
C ASP A 125 0.37 -13.78 -6.68
N ALA A 126 0.98 -12.63 -6.96
CA ALA A 126 1.47 -12.30 -8.30
C ALA A 126 2.86 -12.90 -8.53
N SER A 127 3.01 -13.63 -9.64
CA SER A 127 4.30 -14.18 -10.00
C SER A 127 5.32 -13.10 -10.36
N MET A 128 6.59 -13.34 -10.12
CA MET A 128 7.69 -12.48 -10.49
C MET A 128 7.63 -12.08 -11.98
N ALA A 129 7.33 -13.05 -12.85
CA ALA A 129 7.24 -12.84 -14.29
C ALA A 129 6.10 -11.86 -14.65
N ALA A 130 4.95 -11.96 -13.98
CA ALA A 130 3.82 -11.04 -14.20
C ALA A 130 4.17 -9.61 -13.78
N VAL A 131 4.85 -9.44 -12.64
CA VAL A 131 5.27 -8.11 -12.16
C VAL A 131 6.29 -7.47 -13.10
N VAL A 132 7.30 -8.23 -13.55
CA VAL A 132 8.31 -7.75 -14.50
C VAL A 132 7.67 -7.40 -15.85
N ALA A 133 6.76 -8.24 -16.36
CA ALA A 133 6.04 -7.98 -17.61
C ALA A 133 5.16 -6.71 -17.50
N ALA A 134 4.45 -6.54 -16.40
CA ALA A 134 3.65 -5.35 -16.15
C ALA A 134 4.51 -4.07 -16.11
N ALA A 135 5.68 -4.14 -15.45
CA ALA A 135 6.62 -3.02 -15.41
C ALA A 135 7.15 -2.66 -16.82
N ALA A 136 7.49 -3.65 -17.63
CA ALA A 136 7.96 -3.45 -19.01
C ALA A 136 6.86 -2.84 -19.90
N GLN A 137 5.68 -3.45 -19.91
CA GLN A 137 4.56 -3.04 -20.77
C GLN A 137 4.02 -1.65 -20.44
N SER A 138 4.07 -1.28 -19.17
CA SER A 138 3.54 0.00 -18.71
C SER A 138 4.56 1.14 -18.72
N GLY A 139 5.83 0.86 -18.97
CA GLY A 139 6.92 1.83 -18.82
C GLY A 139 7.05 2.32 -17.39
N ALA A 140 6.93 1.43 -16.42
CA ALA A 140 6.90 1.80 -15.02
C ALA A 140 8.19 2.47 -14.56
N ALA A 141 8.05 3.52 -13.77
CA ALA A 141 9.16 4.17 -13.07
C ALA A 141 9.49 3.46 -11.75
N ALA A 142 8.51 2.74 -11.19
CA ALA A 142 8.66 2.02 -9.93
C ALA A 142 7.79 0.77 -9.84
N VAL A 143 8.23 -0.18 -9.02
CA VAL A 143 7.46 -1.33 -8.54
C VAL A 143 7.38 -1.24 -7.02
N CYS A 144 6.15 -1.24 -6.48
CA CYS A 144 5.89 -1.23 -5.04
C CYS A 144 5.35 -2.61 -4.64
N VAL A 145 6.05 -3.29 -3.74
CA VAL A 145 5.61 -4.59 -3.22
C VAL A 145 5.19 -4.49 -1.76
N SER A 146 4.07 -5.10 -1.45
CA SER A 146 3.57 -5.24 -0.07
C SER A 146 3.73 -6.69 0.37
N GLY A 147 4.19 -6.93 1.60
CA GLY A 147 4.33 -8.27 2.15
C GLY A 147 4.01 -8.36 3.62
N LEU A 148 3.20 -9.35 3.99
CA LEU A 148 2.82 -9.65 5.37
C LEU A 148 3.52 -10.91 5.89
N VAL A 149 3.84 -11.86 5.04
CA VAL A 149 4.45 -13.15 5.40
C VAL A 149 5.91 -13.23 4.99
N SER A 150 6.75 -13.88 5.81
CA SER A 150 8.21 -13.92 5.61
C SER A 150 8.64 -14.73 4.37
N SER A 151 7.78 -15.61 3.87
CA SER A 151 8.02 -16.41 2.66
C SER A 151 8.24 -15.58 1.39
N VAL A 152 7.79 -14.31 1.37
CA VAL A 152 8.01 -13.43 0.19
C VAL A 152 9.38 -12.75 0.19
N ILE A 153 10.12 -12.73 1.31
CA ILE A 153 11.42 -12.05 1.41
C ILE A 153 12.41 -12.47 0.33
N PRO A 154 12.60 -13.78 0.04
CA PRO A 154 13.50 -14.21 -1.04
C PRO A 154 13.08 -13.67 -2.41
N GLN A 155 11.79 -13.60 -2.69
CA GLN A 155 11.26 -13.08 -3.95
C GLN A 155 11.48 -11.55 -4.06
N VAL A 156 11.26 -10.80 -2.97
CA VAL A 156 11.54 -9.36 -2.94
C VAL A 156 13.01 -9.09 -3.25
N ARG A 157 13.93 -9.87 -2.67
CA ARG A 157 15.38 -9.78 -2.96
C ARG A 157 15.72 -10.04 -4.43
N ALA A 158 14.97 -10.92 -5.08
CA ALA A 158 15.18 -11.30 -6.48
C ALA A 158 14.55 -10.31 -7.48
N LEU A 159 13.66 -9.42 -7.04
CA LEU A 159 12.89 -8.55 -7.93
C LEU A 159 13.78 -7.55 -8.69
N LYS A 160 14.72 -6.89 -8.03
CA LYS A 160 15.65 -5.97 -8.69
C LYS A 160 16.55 -6.65 -9.73
N PRO A 161 17.20 -7.80 -9.44
CA PRO A 161 17.89 -8.60 -10.46
C PRO A 161 16.99 -9.03 -11.61
N ALA A 162 15.75 -9.45 -11.35
CA ALA A 162 14.81 -9.84 -12.40
C ALA A 162 14.45 -8.66 -13.32
N LEU A 163 14.18 -7.49 -12.76
CA LEU A 163 13.96 -6.26 -13.54
C LEU A 163 15.19 -5.90 -14.36
N ALA A 164 16.39 -5.95 -13.78
CA ALA A 164 17.64 -5.65 -14.50
C ALA A 164 17.87 -6.59 -15.67
N SER A 165 17.63 -7.90 -15.49
CA SER A 165 17.72 -8.90 -16.56
C SER A 165 16.73 -8.67 -17.71
N ALA A 166 15.63 -8.00 -17.44
CA ALA A 166 14.63 -7.57 -18.42
C ALA A 166 14.92 -6.18 -19.05
N GLY A 167 16.09 -5.59 -18.80
CA GLY A 167 16.45 -4.26 -19.29
C GLY A 167 15.83 -3.10 -18.49
N LEU A 168 15.25 -3.38 -17.33
CA LEU A 168 14.52 -2.44 -16.48
C LEU A 168 15.33 -2.02 -15.23
N ALA A 169 16.65 -1.96 -15.31
CA ALA A 169 17.53 -1.59 -14.19
C ALA A 169 17.26 -0.18 -13.64
N HIS A 170 16.60 0.68 -14.41
CA HIS A 170 16.20 2.03 -14.00
C HIS A 170 14.93 2.09 -13.14
N VAL A 171 14.16 0.99 -13.09
CA VAL A 171 12.91 0.91 -12.31
C VAL A 171 13.23 0.82 -10.83
N ARG A 172 12.64 1.69 -10.03
CA ARG A 172 12.81 1.69 -8.57
C ARG A 172 11.97 0.61 -7.94
N VAL A 173 12.51 -0.06 -6.94
CA VAL A 173 11.80 -1.08 -6.17
C VAL A 173 11.58 -0.57 -4.75
N LEU A 174 10.32 -0.49 -4.34
CA LEU A 174 9.92 -0.12 -3.00
C LEU A 174 9.26 -1.31 -2.33
N ALA A 175 9.55 -1.51 -1.06
CA ALA A 175 8.98 -2.57 -0.25
C ALA A 175 8.28 -1.99 0.99
N GLY A 176 7.21 -2.62 1.42
CA GLY A 176 6.49 -2.24 2.64
C GLY A 176 5.56 -3.37 3.11
N GLY A 177 4.78 -3.10 4.15
CA GLY A 177 3.96 -4.10 4.82
C GLY A 177 4.64 -4.69 6.05
N ALA A 178 3.88 -5.40 6.89
CA ALA A 178 4.26 -5.72 8.26
C ALA A 178 5.60 -6.47 8.38
N VAL A 179 5.89 -7.42 7.50
CA VAL A 179 7.15 -8.17 7.55
C VAL A 179 8.31 -7.44 6.87
N LEU A 180 8.04 -6.78 5.75
CA LEU A 180 9.11 -6.15 4.97
C LEU A 180 9.65 -4.88 5.65
N LYS A 181 8.80 -4.12 6.35
CA LYS A 181 9.25 -2.93 7.10
C LYS A 181 10.19 -3.24 8.28
N GLN A 182 10.30 -4.51 8.68
CA GLN A 182 11.26 -4.95 9.69
C GLN A 182 12.66 -5.18 9.11
N CYS A 183 12.79 -5.15 7.80
CA CYS A 183 14.05 -5.33 7.09
C CYS A 183 14.63 -3.99 6.62
N THR A 184 15.93 -3.93 6.41
CA THR A 184 16.57 -2.79 5.75
C THR A 184 16.45 -2.90 4.23
N ALA A 185 16.53 -1.78 3.52
CA ALA A 185 16.52 -1.75 2.05
C ALA A 185 17.65 -2.60 1.45
N SER A 186 18.84 -2.57 2.06
CA SER A 186 20.00 -3.40 1.64
C SER A 186 19.74 -4.88 1.85
N ALA A 187 19.11 -5.27 2.97
CA ALA A 187 18.77 -6.66 3.25
C ALA A 187 17.73 -7.23 2.28
N LEU A 188 16.82 -6.39 1.78
CA LEU A 188 15.81 -6.74 0.78
C LEU A 188 16.27 -6.53 -0.67
N ASN A 189 17.45 -5.92 -0.88
CA ASN A 189 17.92 -5.52 -2.21
C ASN A 189 16.91 -4.64 -2.95
N VAL A 190 16.36 -3.63 -2.27
CA VAL A 190 15.40 -2.67 -2.82
C VAL A 190 15.92 -1.24 -2.67
N ASP A 191 15.27 -0.27 -3.33
CA ASP A 191 15.68 1.13 -3.24
C ASP A 191 15.15 1.81 -1.98
N TYR A 192 13.99 1.39 -1.49
CA TYR A 192 13.34 1.98 -0.33
C TYR A 192 12.47 0.98 0.42
N VAL A 193 12.39 1.13 1.76
CA VAL A 193 11.46 0.41 2.62
C VAL A 193 10.60 1.43 3.35
N GLY A 194 9.30 1.45 3.05
CA GLY A 194 8.32 2.33 3.70
C GLY A 194 7.84 1.78 5.04
N GLN A 195 7.79 2.61 6.06
CA GLN A 195 7.18 2.29 7.35
C GLN A 195 5.66 2.44 7.28
N THR A 196 5.20 3.41 6.48
CA THR A 196 3.81 3.68 6.14
C THR A 196 3.63 3.73 4.62
N ALA A 197 2.38 3.69 4.15
CA ALA A 197 2.09 3.88 2.74
C ALA A 197 2.43 5.31 2.26
N PHE A 198 2.34 6.30 3.15
CA PHE A 198 2.68 7.70 2.84
C PHE A 198 4.18 7.89 2.58
N ASP A 199 5.05 7.14 3.24
CA ASP A 199 6.50 7.20 3.01
C ASP A 199 6.85 6.80 1.57
N ALA A 200 6.17 5.76 1.04
CA ALA A 200 6.35 5.34 -0.35
C ALA A 200 5.99 6.45 -1.33
N ILE A 201 4.91 7.19 -1.05
CA ILE A 201 4.48 8.32 -1.88
C ILE A 201 5.47 9.46 -1.81
N ALA A 202 5.94 9.82 -0.61
CA ALA A 202 6.93 10.88 -0.43
C ALA A 202 8.22 10.56 -1.19
N TYR A 203 8.70 9.32 -1.11
CA TYR A 203 9.87 8.86 -1.86
C TYR A 203 9.67 8.95 -3.38
N LEU A 204 8.53 8.48 -3.91
CA LEU A 204 8.25 8.53 -5.35
C LEU A 204 8.03 9.95 -5.86
N ASN A 205 7.42 10.83 -5.09
CA ASN A 205 7.30 12.25 -5.44
C ASN A 205 8.67 12.91 -5.58
N SER A 206 9.60 12.66 -4.65
CA SER A 206 10.96 13.21 -4.70
C SER A 206 11.72 12.77 -5.96
N ILE A 207 11.53 11.52 -6.41
CA ILE A 207 12.15 11.03 -7.65
C ILE A 207 11.51 11.64 -8.89
N ALA A 208 10.18 11.79 -8.90
CA ALA A 208 9.46 12.38 -10.03
C ALA A 208 9.83 13.87 -10.22
N GLU A 209 10.04 14.60 -9.13
CA GLU A 209 10.50 15.99 -9.15
C GLU A 209 11.93 16.10 -9.65
N ALA A 210 12.83 15.24 -9.18
CA ALA A 210 14.23 15.22 -9.64
C ALA A 210 14.34 14.95 -11.16
N ARG A 211 13.45 14.14 -11.73
CA ARG A 211 13.41 13.89 -13.19
C ARG A 211 12.86 15.06 -14.00
N ARG A 212 12.01 15.93 -13.43
CA ARG A 212 11.48 17.12 -14.10
C ARG A 212 12.44 18.32 -14.04
N GLY A 213 13.35 18.33 -13.08
CA GLY A 213 14.35 19.40 -12.91
C GLY A 213 15.65 19.18 -13.67
N LEU A 214 15.78 18.12 -14.46
CA LEU A 214 16.91 17.92 -15.38
C LEU A 214 16.55 18.55 -16.74
N PRO A 215 17.40 19.48 -17.25
CA PRO A 215 17.19 20.17 -18.52
C PRO A 215 17.20 19.22 -19.72
#